data_ca0300e6027634db862ea3a48c6511fa
#
_entry.id   ca0300e6027634db862ea3a48c6511fa
#
_cell.length_a   1.000
_cell.length_b   1.000
_cell.length_c   1.000
_cell.angle_alpha   90.00
_cell.angle_beta   90.00
_cell.angle_gamma   90.00
#
_symmetry.space_group_name_H-M   'P 1'
#
loop_
_entity.id
_entity.type
_entity.pdbx_description
1 polymer ?
#
loop_
_entity_poly.entity_id
_entity_poly.type
_entity_poly.pdbx_seq_one_letter_code
_entity_poly.pdbx_strand_id
1 'polypeptide(L)'
;MRPTPSTDTQRPPTITDVAREAKVGKTSVSRYLNGEFDSLSEALRLRIQQAIGTLGFRPNQMARGLKRGRTRMIGMVVADISNPYSVEVMRGVEAACQKQGFMLMVCNSDNQLELERRYLDLLTNYRVEGLVINPIGLPEEDLASISNAGLPLVIIDRRAVHLQCDMVGLDNRQAAALATQHLLQQGFQAIHFFTEPIGQISSRSEREQALRQVVAAAGKGYSASTVELDMADSAALADALRKTLKSKKRSAIFAGNGRMLLNVALGLQQLGARWPEDIGLLGFDDPNWAALAGSGITGIRQPTFDIGHAALDFLVQRIDGIVSPARMQAFPGELIVRGSTGALKNVTET
;
A
#
# COMPACT_ATOMS: atom_id res chain seq x y z
N MET A 1 -31.45 35.57 -36.96
CA MET A 1 -30.50 34.59 -37.47
C MET A 1 -29.43 34.38 -36.41
N ARG A 2 -29.44 33.24 -35.72
CA ARG A 2 -28.37 32.85 -34.79
C ARG A 2 -27.33 32.05 -35.58
N PRO A 3 -26.04 32.30 -35.43
CA PRO A 3 -25.03 31.47 -36.09
C PRO A 3 -24.95 30.10 -35.37
N THR A 4 -25.12 29.04 -36.13
CA THR A 4 -24.88 27.66 -35.72
C THR A 4 -23.35 27.46 -35.45
N PRO A 5 -22.93 26.93 -34.32
CA PRO A 5 -21.54 26.53 -34.13
C PRO A 5 -21.29 25.25 -34.91
N SER A 6 -20.46 25.32 -35.94
CA SER A 6 -19.89 24.16 -36.62
C SER A 6 -18.88 23.50 -35.67
N THR A 7 -19.29 22.47 -34.93
CA THR A 7 -18.38 21.55 -34.23
C THR A 7 -17.79 20.57 -35.26
N ASP A 8 -16.77 21.02 -35.97
CA ASP A 8 -15.90 20.12 -36.71
C ASP A 8 -15.04 19.38 -35.68
N THR A 9 -15.52 18.25 -35.20
CA THR A 9 -14.77 17.35 -34.33
C THR A 9 -13.68 16.68 -35.17
N GLN A 10 -12.55 17.37 -35.37
CA GLN A 10 -11.38 16.83 -36.03
C GLN A 10 -10.91 15.61 -35.24
N ARG A 11 -11.02 14.41 -35.83
CA ARG A 11 -10.47 13.19 -35.25
C ARG A 11 -8.98 13.39 -34.93
N PRO A 12 -8.48 12.81 -33.85
CA PRO A 12 -7.06 12.88 -33.52
C PRO A 12 -6.20 12.36 -34.70
N PRO A 13 -5.11 13.08 -35.04
CA PRO A 13 -4.25 12.67 -36.13
C PRO A 13 -3.67 11.26 -35.87
N THR A 14 -3.51 10.49 -36.93
CA THR A 14 -3.01 9.11 -36.90
C THR A 14 -1.60 9.03 -37.49
N ILE A 15 -0.90 7.89 -37.27
CA ILE A 15 0.40 7.62 -37.89
C ILE A 15 0.33 7.71 -39.44
N THR A 16 -0.86 7.44 -40.03
CA THR A 16 -1.10 7.56 -41.45
C THR A 16 -1.09 9.02 -41.90
N ASP A 17 -1.64 9.91 -41.10
CA ASP A 17 -1.68 11.33 -41.39
C ASP A 17 -0.28 11.93 -41.30
N VAL A 18 0.54 11.53 -40.28
CA VAL A 18 1.96 11.90 -40.19
C VAL A 18 2.75 11.41 -41.39
N ALA A 19 2.53 10.17 -41.82
CA ALA A 19 3.22 9.61 -42.98
C ALA A 19 2.90 10.36 -44.27
N ARG A 20 1.62 10.80 -44.45
CA ARG A 20 1.18 11.59 -45.57
C ARG A 20 1.82 12.99 -45.54
N GLU A 21 1.77 13.68 -44.42
CA GLU A 21 2.36 15.02 -44.22
C GLU A 21 3.87 15.02 -44.46
N ALA A 22 4.57 14.06 -43.88
CA ALA A 22 6.00 13.91 -44.06
C ALA A 22 6.41 13.36 -45.44
N LYS A 23 5.44 12.94 -46.30
CA LYS A 23 5.66 12.27 -47.59
C LYS A 23 6.56 11.07 -47.48
N VAL A 24 6.28 10.17 -46.54
CA VAL A 24 7.07 8.96 -46.24
C VAL A 24 6.15 7.76 -46.02
N GLY A 25 6.73 6.56 -45.99
CA GLY A 25 5.98 5.35 -45.60
C GLY A 25 5.68 5.29 -44.11
N LYS A 26 4.57 4.65 -43.71
CA LYS A 26 4.21 4.39 -42.31
C LYS A 26 5.33 3.69 -41.55
N THR A 27 6.10 2.83 -42.19
CA THR A 27 7.24 2.10 -41.62
C THR A 27 8.33 3.09 -41.15
N SER A 28 8.63 4.13 -41.95
CA SER A 28 9.62 5.15 -41.57
C SER A 28 9.17 5.96 -40.38
N VAL A 29 7.87 6.35 -40.31
CA VAL A 29 7.31 7.01 -39.13
C VAL A 29 7.36 6.08 -37.90
N SER A 30 7.02 4.80 -38.06
CA SER A 30 7.11 3.80 -36.99
C SER A 30 8.52 3.65 -36.44
N ARG A 31 9.53 3.57 -37.33
CA ARG A 31 10.95 3.51 -36.96
C ARG A 31 11.40 4.76 -36.20
N TYR A 32 11.01 5.96 -36.69
CA TYR A 32 11.28 7.22 -36.00
C TYR A 32 10.71 7.25 -34.58
N LEU A 33 9.43 6.88 -34.43
CA LEU A 33 8.76 6.83 -33.15
C LEU A 33 9.37 5.78 -32.19
N ASN A 34 10.02 4.75 -32.74
CA ASN A 34 10.69 3.69 -31.97
C ASN A 34 12.15 4.04 -31.60
N GLY A 35 12.68 5.19 -32.06
CA GLY A 35 14.08 5.53 -31.83
C GLY A 35 15.08 4.77 -32.72
N GLU A 36 14.61 4.07 -33.77
CA GLU A 36 15.45 3.33 -34.72
C GLU A 36 16.08 4.29 -35.72
N PHE A 37 16.83 5.26 -35.22
CA PHE A 37 17.36 6.38 -36.01
C PHE A 37 18.43 5.96 -37.03
N ASP A 38 19.18 4.90 -36.75
CA ASP A 38 20.23 4.41 -37.65
C ASP A 38 19.71 3.95 -39.03
N SER A 39 18.44 3.57 -39.08
CA SER A 39 17.74 3.17 -40.28
C SER A 39 17.11 4.31 -41.08
N LEU A 40 17.30 5.57 -40.64
CA LEU A 40 16.66 6.77 -41.18
C LEU A 40 17.70 7.85 -41.45
N SER A 41 17.72 8.42 -42.68
CA SER A 41 18.56 9.59 -42.94
C SER A 41 18.14 10.80 -42.09
N GLU A 42 19.06 11.70 -41.85
CA GLU A 42 18.81 12.91 -41.07
C GLU A 42 17.68 13.76 -41.66
N ALA A 43 17.69 13.95 -42.99
CA ALA A 43 16.67 14.65 -43.72
C ALA A 43 15.28 13.99 -43.53
N LEU A 44 15.20 12.69 -43.45
CA LEU A 44 13.96 11.95 -43.23
C LEU A 44 13.46 12.12 -41.78
N ARG A 45 14.37 12.09 -40.80
CA ARG A 45 14.06 12.34 -39.39
C ARG A 45 13.46 13.74 -39.18
N LEU A 46 14.08 14.79 -39.75
CA LEU A 46 13.59 16.15 -39.68
C LEU A 46 12.20 16.32 -40.27
N ARG A 47 11.92 15.73 -41.45
CA ARG A 47 10.61 15.78 -42.06
C ARG A 47 9.53 15.14 -41.22
N ILE A 48 9.82 13.97 -40.62
CA ILE A 48 8.87 13.29 -39.71
C ILE A 48 8.66 14.12 -38.45
N GLN A 49 9.69 14.69 -37.86
CA GLN A 49 9.60 15.55 -36.68
C GLN A 49 8.72 16.78 -36.93
N GLN A 50 8.93 17.45 -38.07
CA GLN A 50 8.11 18.59 -38.47
C GLN A 50 6.64 18.22 -38.67
N ALA A 51 6.35 17.11 -39.36
CA ALA A 51 4.99 16.64 -39.55
C ALA A 51 4.27 16.29 -38.23
N ILE A 52 5.01 15.67 -37.28
CA ILE A 52 4.47 15.40 -35.93
C ILE A 52 4.12 16.71 -35.22
N GLY A 53 5.01 17.72 -35.29
CA GLY A 53 4.77 19.03 -34.69
C GLY A 53 3.59 19.77 -35.34
N THR A 54 3.52 19.81 -36.67
CA THR A 54 2.44 20.48 -37.45
C THR A 54 1.06 19.89 -37.14
N LEU A 55 0.98 18.55 -37.06
CA LEU A 55 -0.28 17.84 -36.82
C LEU A 55 -0.62 17.71 -35.32
N GLY A 56 0.27 18.10 -34.41
CA GLY A 56 0.09 17.83 -32.98
C GLY A 56 -0.06 16.34 -32.67
N PHE A 57 0.54 15.46 -33.50
CA PHE A 57 0.38 14.01 -33.35
C PHE A 57 1.04 13.53 -32.06
N ARG A 58 0.27 12.82 -31.25
CA ARG A 58 0.77 12.10 -30.06
C ARG A 58 0.64 10.60 -30.29
N PRO A 59 1.75 9.85 -30.22
CA PRO A 59 1.69 8.40 -30.36
C PRO A 59 0.77 7.79 -29.31
N ASN A 60 -0.22 7.01 -29.73
CA ASN A 60 -1.05 6.25 -28.82
C ASN A 60 -0.22 5.05 -28.27
N GLN A 61 0.22 5.18 -27.02
CA GLN A 61 1.05 4.14 -26.37
C GLN A 61 0.29 2.81 -26.21
N MET A 62 -1.04 2.87 -25.96
CA MET A 62 -1.86 1.65 -25.88
C MET A 62 -1.91 0.91 -27.22
N ALA A 63 -2.08 1.63 -28.34
CA ALA A 63 -2.06 1.03 -29.67
C ALA A 63 -0.69 0.44 -30.03
N ARG A 64 0.40 1.06 -29.54
CA ARG A 64 1.77 0.53 -29.70
C ARG A 64 1.99 -0.72 -28.86
N GLY A 65 1.53 -0.70 -27.61
CA GLY A 65 1.59 -1.83 -26.67
C GLY A 65 0.85 -3.05 -27.23
N LEU A 66 -0.37 -2.85 -27.73
CA LEU A 66 -1.15 -3.91 -28.39
C LEU A 66 -0.42 -4.54 -29.58
N LYS A 67 0.28 -3.75 -30.40
CA LYS A 67 1.03 -4.25 -31.56
C LYS A 67 2.33 -4.99 -31.15
N ARG A 68 2.91 -4.63 -30.00
CA ARG A 68 4.14 -5.25 -29.45
C ARG A 68 3.87 -6.35 -28.45
N GLY A 69 2.61 -6.55 -28.04
CA GLY A 69 2.22 -7.51 -27.01
C GLY A 69 2.59 -7.06 -25.59
N ARG A 70 3.12 -5.82 -25.39
CA ARG A 70 3.50 -5.29 -24.05
C ARG A 70 2.95 -3.88 -23.85
N THR A 71 2.14 -3.71 -22.81
CA THR A 71 1.48 -2.43 -22.47
C THR A 71 2.34 -1.53 -21.60
N ARG A 72 3.33 -2.08 -20.92
CA ARG A 72 4.16 -1.40 -19.92
C ARG A 72 3.33 -0.79 -18.78
N MET A 73 2.20 -1.42 -18.44
CA MET A 73 1.33 -1.01 -17.34
C MET A 73 1.33 -2.06 -16.25
N ILE A 74 1.46 -1.60 -15.01
CA ILE A 74 1.30 -2.38 -13.79
C ILE A 74 0.04 -1.92 -13.12
N GLY A 75 -0.80 -2.86 -12.68
CA GLY A 75 -1.96 -2.59 -11.84
C GLY A 75 -1.60 -2.70 -10.36
N MET A 76 -2.12 -1.80 -9.54
CA MET A 76 -2.05 -1.91 -8.09
C MET A 76 -3.43 -1.72 -7.48
N VAL A 77 -3.87 -2.67 -6.65
CA VAL A 77 -5.11 -2.54 -5.88
C VAL A 77 -4.74 -2.38 -4.42
N VAL A 78 -5.09 -1.21 -3.86
CA VAL A 78 -4.89 -0.90 -2.45
C VAL A 78 -6.20 -0.99 -1.68
N ALA A 79 -6.12 -1.45 -0.43
CA ALA A 79 -7.27 -1.61 0.43
C ALA A 79 -7.90 -0.26 0.84
N ASP A 80 -7.05 0.71 1.20
CA ASP A 80 -7.47 2.03 1.66
C ASP A 80 -6.35 3.05 1.42
N ILE A 81 -6.56 4.00 0.50
CA ILE A 81 -5.59 5.05 0.18
C ILE A 81 -5.53 6.14 1.27
N SER A 82 -6.50 6.20 2.18
CA SER A 82 -6.45 7.11 3.34
C SER A 82 -5.47 6.60 4.42
N ASN A 83 -5.06 5.33 4.34
CA ASN A 83 -4.05 4.77 5.22
C ASN A 83 -2.63 5.16 4.73
N PRO A 84 -1.83 5.88 5.54
CA PRO A 84 -0.46 6.26 5.18
C PRO A 84 0.42 5.09 4.75
N TYR A 85 0.22 3.89 5.32
CA TYR A 85 0.88 2.66 4.90
C TYR A 85 0.71 2.41 3.40
N SER A 86 -0.53 2.44 2.90
CA SER A 86 -0.84 2.19 1.48
C SER A 86 -0.14 3.20 0.57
N VAL A 87 -0.09 4.48 0.97
CA VAL A 87 0.55 5.54 0.20
C VAL A 87 2.07 5.33 0.11
N GLU A 88 2.73 5.01 1.23
CA GLU A 88 4.18 4.81 1.24
C GLU A 88 4.59 3.54 0.48
N VAL A 89 3.83 2.45 0.58
CA VAL A 89 4.07 1.25 -0.25
C VAL A 89 3.87 1.57 -1.73
N MET A 90 2.81 2.30 -2.09
CA MET A 90 2.57 2.75 -3.47
C MET A 90 3.73 3.58 -4.01
N ARG A 91 4.33 4.46 -3.20
CA ARG A 91 5.52 5.24 -3.59
C ARG A 91 6.71 4.34 -3.91
N GLY A 92 6.91 3.26 -3.15
CA GLY A 92 7.94 2.27 -3.43
C GLY A 92 7.70 1.55 -4.76
N VAL A 93 6.46 1.12 -5.01
CA VAL A 93 6.06 0.50 -6.29
C VAL A 93 6.25 1.49 -7.45
N GLU A 94 5.81 2.75 -7.28
CA GLU A 94 5.91 3.78 -8.32
C GLU A 94 7.36 4.09 -8.68
N ALA A 95 8.24 4.25 -7.69
CA ALA A 95 9.66 4.51 -7.92
C ALA A 95 10.33 3.36 -8.69
N ALA A 96 9.99 2.11 -8.37
CA ALA A 96 10.49 0.95 -9.08
C ALA A 96 9.88 0.86 -10.51
N CYS A 97 8.60 1.20 -10.70
CA CYS A 97 7.96 1.33 -12.02
C CYS A 97 8.69 2.34 -12.90
N GLN A 98 8.95 3.52 -12.37
CA GLN A 98 9.65 4.60 -13.09
C GLN A 98 11.03 4.14 -13.56
N LYS A 99 11.80 3.51 -12.67
CA LYS A 99 13.15 2.99 -12.99
C LYS A 99 13.13 1.95 -14.10
N GLN A 100 12.07 1.13 -14.16
CA GLN A 100 11.94 0.02 -15.12
C GLN A 100 11.08 0.37 -16.35
N GLY A 101 10.60 1.61 -16.46
CA GLY A 101 9.83 2.11 -17.59
C GLY A 101 8.41 1.55 -17.67
N PHE A 102 7.79 1.29 -16.52
CA PHE A 102 6.37 0.95 -16.39
C PHE A 102 5.55 2.17 -15.95
N MET A 103 4.27 2.17 -16.29
CA MET A 103 3.25 3.07 -15.75
C MET A 103 2.47 2.32 -14.68
N LEU A 104 2.25 2.95 -13.53
CA LEU A 104 1.45 2.39 -12.45
C LEU A 104 -0.01 2.89 -12.56
N MET A 105 -0.96 1.95 -12.55
CA MET A 105 -2.39 2.21 -12.44
C MET A 105 -2.84 1.79 -11.03
N VAL A 106 -3.33 2.76 -10.25
CA VAL A 106 -3.75 2.51 -8.85
C VAL A 106 -5.27 2.52 -8.76
N CYS A 107 -5.82 1.50 -8.10
CA CYS A 107 -7.23 1.38 -7.76
C CYS A 107 -7.38 1.27 -6.24
N ASN A 108 -8.28 2.05 -5.65
CA ASN A 108 -8.60 2.01 -4.22
C ASN A 108 -9.90 1.25 -4.01
N SER A 109 -9.85 0.10 -3.34
CA SER A 109 -11.04 -0.71 -3.05
C SER A 109 -11.86 -0.20 -1.86
N ASP A 110 -11.30 0.73 -1.09
CA ASP A 110 -11.96 1.32 0.08
C ASP A 110 -12.53 0.27 1.06
N ASN A 111 -11.77 -0.81 1.24
CA ASN A 111 -12.16 -2.00 2.01
C ASN A 111 -13.50 -2.64 1.56
N GLN A 112 -13.90 -2.46 0.29
CA GLN A 112 -15.10 -3.04 -0.30
C GLN A 112 -14.74 -4.19 -1.24
N LEU A 113 -15.18 -5.41 -0.92
CA LEU A 113 -14.86 -6.63 -1.65
C LEU A 113 -15.30 -6.58 -3.13
N GLU A 114 -16.49 -6.04 -3.38
CA GLU A 114 -17.04 -5.91 -4.73
C GLU A 114 -16.23 -4.91 -5.58
N LEU A 115 -15.70 -3.84 -4.96
CA LEU A 115 -14.81 -2.92 -5.67
C LEU A 115 -13.47 -3.57 -5.97
N GLU A 116 -12.91 -4.35 -5.05
CA GLU A 116 -11.66 -5.08 -5.29
C GLU A 116 -11.81 -6.00 -6.50
N ARG A 117 -12.87 -6.84 -6.54
CA ARG A 117 -13.18 -7.71 -7.68
C ARG A 117 -13.31 -6.95 -8.99
N ARG A 118 -14.12 -5.89 -8.98
CA ARG A 118 -14.33 -5.03 -10.16
C ARG A 118 -13.03 -4.43 -10.68
N TYR A 119 -12.15 -3.98 -9.80
CA TYR A 119 -10.88 -3.38 -10.21
C TYR A 119 -9.90 -4.42 -10.76
N LEU A 120 -9.88 -5.62 -10.24
CA LEU A 120 -9.09 -6.73 -10.80
C LEU A 120 -9.54 -7.05 -12.22
N ASP A 121 -10.86 -7.14 -12.46
CA ASP A 121 -11.41 -7.34 -13.79
C ASP A 121 -11.05 -6.20 -14.75
N LEU A 122 -11.19 -4.94 -14.30
CA LEU A 122 -10.83 -3.78 -15.10
C LEU A 122 -9.35 -3.77 -15.47
N LEU A 123 -8.44 -3.98 -14.51
CA LEU A 123 -7.00 -4.00 -14.75
C LEU A 123 -6.61 -5.11 -15.73
N THR A 124 -7.24 -6.30 -15.60
CA THR A 124 -7.07 -7.41 -16.55
C THR A 124 -7.53 -7.01 -17.95
N ASN A 125 -8.69 -6.36 -18.07
CA ASN A 125 -9.22 -5.88 -19.35
C ASN A 125 -8.36 -4.78 -19.98
N TYR A 126 -7.72 -3.93 -19.16
CA TYR A 126 -6.72 -2.95 -19.62
C TYR A 126 -5.37 -3.58 -19.98
N ARG A 127 -5.24 -4.92 -19.85
CA ARG A 127 -4.04 -5.68 -20.16
C ARG A 127 -2.81 -5.18 -19.43
N VAL A 128 -2.92 -4.94 -18.13
CA VAL A 128 -1.73 -4.73 -17.31
C VAL A 128 -0.82 -5.96 -17.40
N GLU A 129 0.49 -5.76 -17.33
CA GLU A 129 1.47 -6.85 -17.45
C GLU A 129 1.65 -7.60 -16.13
N GLY A 130 1.17 -7.05 -15.02
CA GLY A 130 1.17 -7.68 -13.71
C GLY A 130 0.42 -6.86 -12.67
N LEU A 131 0.17 -7.48 -11.52
CA LEU A 131 -0.64 -6.91 -10.43
C LEU A 131 0.12 -6.94 -9.11
N VAL A 132 0.04 -5.83 -8.36
CA VAL A 132 0.38 -5.75 -6.94
C VAL A 132 -0.91 -5.56 -6.15
N ILE A 133 -1.18 -6.42 -5.18
CA ILE A 133 -2.47 -6.41 -4.46
C ILE A 133 -2.25 -6.42 -2.95
N ASN A 134 -2.96 -5.54 -2.23
CA ASN A 134 -3.20 -5.67 -0.79
C ASN A 134 -4.62 -6.20 -0.59
N PRO A 135 -4.84 -7.54 -0.56
CA PRO A 135 -6.18 -8.12 -0.62
C PRO A 135 -6.96 -7.85 0.67
N ILE A 136 -8.27 -7.57 0.54
CA ILE A 136 -9.13 -7.26 1.69
C ILE A 136 -9.96 -8.46 2.18
N GLY A 137 -9.78 -9.62 1.57
CA GLY A 137 -10.49 -10.85 1.94
C GLY A 137 -11.17 -11.52 0.76
N LEU A 138 -10.77 -11.22 -0.47
CA LEU A 138 -11.16 -12.04 -1.62
C LEU A 138 -10.79 -13.51 -1.38
N PRO A 139 -11.66 -14.44 -1.77
CA PRO A 139 -11.31 -15.86 -1.80
C PRO A 139 -10.01 -16.07 -2.59
N GLU A 140 -9.14 -16.94 -2.08
CA GLU A 140 -7.86 -17.21 -2.76
C GLU A 140 -8.06 -17.80 -4.16
N GLU A 141 -9.21 -18.48 -4.40
CA GLU A 141 -9.58 -18.99 -5.72
C GLU A 141 -9.78 -17.89 -6.77
N ASP A 142 -10.31 -16.72 -6.36
CA ASP A 142 -10.49 -15.57 -7.26
C ASP A 142 -9.11 -15.04 -7.71
N LEU A 143 -8.17 -14.91 -6.77
CA LEU A 143 -6.80 -14.49 -7.06
C LEU A 143 -6.03 -15.57 -7.85
N ALA A 144 -6.25 -16.85 -7.52
CA ALA A 144 -5.66 -17.98 -8.24
C ALA A 144 -6.12 -18.01 -9.71
N SER A 145 -7.37 -17.67 -9.99
CA SER A 145 -7.88 -17.62 -11.36
C SER A 145 -7.13 -16.61 -12.23
N ILE A 146 -6.78 -15.46 -11.67
CA ILE A 146 -5.99 -14.40 -12.34
C ILE A 146 -4.57 -14.91 -12.63
N SER A 147 -3.92 -15.50 -11.63
CA SER A 147 -2.57 -16.05 -11.77
C SER A 147 -2.54 -17.21 -12.79
N ASN A 148 -3.52 -18.10 -12.74
CA ASN A 148 -3.64 -19.24 -13.66
C ASN A 148 -3.94 -18.80 -15.11
N ALA A 149 -4.57 -17.63 -15.30
CA ALA A 149 -4.72 -17.01 -16.62
C ALA A 149 -3.40 -16.43 -17.17
N GLY A 150 -2.30 -16.54 -16.43
CA GLY A 150 -0.97 -16.12 -16.85
C GLY A 150 -0.62 -14.66 -16.53
N LEU A 151 -1.43 -13.98 -15.73
CA LEU A 151 -1.13 -12.61 -15.27
C LEU A 151 -0.31 -12.69 -13.95
N PRO A 152 0.96 -12.26 -13.95
CA PRO A 152 1.79 -12.24 -12.76
C PRO A 152 1.17 -11.42 -11.63
N LEU A 153 1.24 -11.95 -10.42
CA LEU A 153 0.63 -11.39 -9.21
C LEU A 153 1.62 -11.41 -8.05
N VAL A 154 1.72 -10.29 -7.32
CA VAL A 154 2.43 -10.20 -6.04
C VAL A 154 1.46 -9.66 -4.98
N ILE A 155 1.40 -10.34 -3.85
CA ILE A 155 0.61 -9.91 -2.69
C ILE A 155 1.49 -9.13 -1.71
N ILE A 156 0.96 -8.03 -1.17
CA ILE A 156 1.62 -7.24 -0.14
C ILE A 156 0.83 -7.25 1.17
N ASP A 157 1.54 -7.07 2.30
CA ASP A 157 1.01 -6.94 3.66
C ASP A 157 0.31 -8.21 4.20
N ARG A 158 -0.52 -8.84 3.41
CA ARG A 158 -1.37 -9.96 3.83
C ARG A 158 -0.89 -11.27 3.23
N ARG A 159 -1.17 -12.38 3.93
CA ARG A 159 -0.81 -13.71 3.45
C ARG A 159 -2.02 -14.36 2.79
N ALA A 160 -1.79 -14.98 1.65
CA ALA A 160 -2.68 -15.94 1.04
C ALA A 160 -2.03 -17.33 1.20
N VAL A 161 -2.59 -18.16 2.06
CA VAL A 161 -1.91 -19.39 2.51
C VAL A 161 -1.89 -20.47 1.43
N HIS A 162 -2.91 -20.52 0.61
CA HIS A 162 -3.08 -21.56 -0.43
C HIS A 162 -2.73 -21.07 -1.83
N LEU A 163 -2.43 -19.77 -2.00
CA LEU A 163 -2.11 -19.17 -3.29
C LEU A 163 -0.60 -19.25 -3.56
N GLN A 164 -0.22 -19.87 -4.66
CA GLN A 164 1.17 -19.96 -5.12
C GLN A 164 1.60 -18.70 -5.86
N CYS A 165 1.78 -17.60 -5.12
CA CYS A 165 2.27 -16.32 -5.64
C CYS A 165 3.34 -15.71 -4.73
N ASP A 166 4.12 -14.77 -5.27
CA ASP A 166 5.10 -14.04 -4.49
C ASP A 166 4.41 -13.11 -3.49
N MET A 167 4.96 -13.02 -2.27
CA MET A 167 4.44 -12.20 -1.19
C MET A 167 5.54 -11.34 -0.57
N VAL A 168 5.23 -10.09 -0.28
CA VAL A 168 6.15 -9.15 0.37
C VAL A 168 5.42 -8.40 1.47
N GLY A 169 6.00 -8.31 2.66
CA GLY A 169 5.37 -7.60 3.75
C GLY A 169 6.25 -7.47 5.00
N LEU A 170 5.63 -7.04 6.09
CA LEU A 170 6.27 -6.96 7.39
C LEU A 170 6.32 -8.35 8.05
N ASP A 171 7.36 -8.64 8.82
CA ASP A 171 7.29 -9.69 9.85
C ASP A 171 6.42 -9.20 11.02
N ASN A 172 5.12 -9.39 10.87
CA ASN A 172 4.12 -8.93 11.83
C ASN A 172 4.31 -9.55 13.22
N ARG A 173 4.78 -10.80 13.28
CA ARG A 173 5.00 -11.50 14.55
C ARG A 173 6.19 -10.91 15.29
N GLN A 174 7.32 -10.73 14.60
CA GLN A 174 8.52 -10.11 15.18
C GLN A 174 8.22 -8.68 15.64
N ALA A 175 7.55 -7.88 14.80
CA ALA A 175 7.24 -6.49 15.09
C ALA A 175 6.29 -6.33 16.28
N ALA A 176 5.23 -7.15 16.38
CA ALA A 176 4.31 -7.13 17.51
C ALA A 176 4.96 -7.65 18.79
N ALA A 177 5.82 -8.67 18.69
CA ALA A 177 6.58 -9.17 19.84
C ALA A 177 7.53 -8.09 20.38
N LEU A 178 8.26 -7.39 19.50
CA LEU A 178 9.15 -6.29 19.87
C LEU A 178 8.40 -5.16 20.62
N ALA A 179 7.25 -4.73 20.06
CA ALA A 179 6.40 -3.72 20.68
C ALA A 179 5.89 -4.14 22.06
N THR A 180 5.44 -5.40 22.17
CA THR A 180 4.88 -5.93 23.41
C THR A 180 5.96 -6.07 24.48
N GLN A 181 7.15 -6.59 24.13
CA GLN A 181 8.29 -6.67 25.03
C GLN A 181 8.69 -5.29 25.56
N HIS A 182 8.73 -4.28 24.70
CA HIS A 182 8.98 -2.91 25.12
C HIS A 182 7.96 -2.43 26.17
N LEU A 183 6.66 -2.62 25.92
CA LEU A 183 5.63 -2.22 26.87
C LEU A 183 5.77 -2.90 28.23
N LEU A 184 6.08 -4.22 28.25
CA LEU A 184 6.33 -4.95 29.49
C LEU A 184 7.56 -4.43 30.22
N GLN A 185 8.66 -4.15 29.51
CA GLN A 185 9.89 -3.58 30.06
C GLN A 185 9.67 -2.19 30.66
N GLN A 186 8.73 -1.39 30.08
CA GLN A 186 8.34 -0.11 30.62
C GLN A 186 7.35 -0.23 31.82
N GLY A 187 7.06 -1.46 32.26
CA GLY A 187 6.24 -1.74 33.47
C GLY A 187 4.72 -1.69 33.21
N PHE A 188 4.25 -1.72 31.96
CA PHE A 188 2.83 -1.87 31.67
C PHE A 188 2.39 -3.30 31.94
N GLN A 189 1.32 -3.46 32.74
CA GLN A 189 0.80 -4.76 33.18
C GLN A 189 -0.42 -5.24 32.40
N ALA A 190 -1.16 -4.32 31.79
CA ALA A 190 -2.30 -4.63 30.95
C ALA A 190 -2.12 -3.97 29.56
N ILE A 191 -2.11 -4.78 28.51
CA ILE A 191 -1.96 -4.30 27.15
C ILE A 191 -3.25 -4.56 26.39
N HIS A 192 -3.83 -3.51 25.84
CA HIS A 192 -5.10 -3.53 25.11
C HIS A 192 -4.81 -3.32 23.63
N PHE A 193 -4.96 -4.37 22.82
CA PHE A 193 -4.77 -4.29 21.39
C PHE A 193 -6.05 -3.77 20.72
N PHE A 194 -5.99 -2.53 20.24
CA PHE A 194 -7.10 -1.90 19.52
C PHE A 194 -6.91 -2.09 18.03
N THR A 195 -7.87 -2.72 17.37
CA THR A 195 -7.80 -3.08 15.96
C THR A 195 -9.17 -3.00 15.31
N GLU A 196 -9.19 -2.84 14.00
CA GLU A 196 -10.39 -3.14 13.22
C GLU A 196 -10.66 -4.65 13.27
N PRO A 197 -11.86 -5.13 12.86
CA PRO A 197 -12.18 -6.55 12.90
C PRO A 197 -11.10 -7.43 12.28
N ILE A 198 -10.63 -8.42 13.03
CA ILE A 198 -9.52 -9.29 12.61
C ILE A 198 -9.95 -10.14 11.41
N GLY A 199 -11.10 -10.80 11.50
CA GLY A 199 -11.64 -11.63 10.41
C GLY A 199 -10.58 -12.52 9.76
N GLN A 200 -10.49 -12.45 8.44
CA GLN A 200 -9.50 -13.19 7.63
C GLN A 200 -8.19 -12.38 7.37
N ILE A 201 -7.98 -11.26 8.06
CA ILE A 201 -6.82 -10.41 7.82
C ILE A 201 -5.60 -10.95 8.58
N SER A 202 -4.70 -11.58 7.84
CA SER A 202 -3.53 -12.28 8.42
C SER A 202 -2.62 -11.35 9.25
N SER A 203 -2.36 -10.13 8.80
CA SER A 203 -1.52 -9.17 9.52
C SER A 203 -2.09 -8.81 10.89
N ARG A 204 -3.41 -8.63 11.00
CA ARG A 204 -4.09 -8.36 12.29
C ARG A 204 -4.01 -9.56 13.23
N SER A 205 -4.29 -10.77 12.71
CA SER A 205 -4.23 -12.01 13.47
C SER A 205 -2.80 -12.29 13.98
N GLU A 206 -1.78 -12.11 13.14
CA GLU A 206 -0.38 -12.32 13.51
C GLU A 206 0.09 -11.37 14.60
N ARG A 207 -0.30 -10.09 14.52
CA ARG A 207 -0.01 -9.06 15.54
C ARG A 207 -0.65 -9.42 16.88
N GLU A 208 -1.92 -9.77 16.85
CA GLU A 208 -2.70 -10.17 18.04
C GLU A 208 -2.13 -11.43 18.70
N GLN A 209 -1.84 -12.47 17.92
CA GLN A 209 -1.27 -13.72 18.43
C GLN A 209 0.10 -13.51 19.06
N ALA A 210 0.98 -12.74 18.42
CA ALA A 210 2.30 -12.45 18.96
C ALA A 210 2.23 -11.67 20.28
N LEU A 211 1.36 -10.66 20.38
CA LEU A 211 1.10 -9.94 21.62
C LEU A 211 0.67 -10.91 22.74
N ARG A 212 -0.32 -11.79 22.48
CA ARG A 212 -0.79 -12.76 23.49
C ARG A 212 0.31 -13.72 23.93
N GLN A 213 1.11 -14.20 22.98
CA GLN A 213 2.22 -15.11 23.26
C GLN A 213 3.26 -14.46 24.20
N VAL A 214 3.66 -13.22 23.91
CA VAL A 214 4.65 -12.50 24.73
C VAL A 214 4.09 -12.20 26.13
N VAL A 215 2.83 -11.76 26.22
CA VAL A 215 2.20 -11.49 27.54
C VAL A 215 2.01 -12.78 28.35
N ALA A 216 1.64 -13.90 27.72
CA ALA A 216 1.52 -15.20 28.39
C ALA A 216 2.88 -15.68 28.93
N ALA A 217 3.96 -15.49 28.18
CA ALA A 217 5.32 -15.84 28.60
C ALA A 217 5.82 -14.97 29.77
N ALA A 218 5.33 -13.74 29.93
CA ALA A 218 5.69 -12.86 31.04
C ALA A 218 5.11 -13.30 32.39
N GLY A 219 4.11 -14.18 32.39
CA GLY A 219 3.61 -14.86 33.60
C GLY A 219 2.48 -14.13 34.31
N LYS A 220 2.23 -14.54 35.56
CA LYS A 220 1.13 -14.01 36.38
C LYS A 220 1.33 -12.53 36.69
N GLY A 221 0.25 -11.76 36.57
CA GLY A 221 0.26 -10.30 36.79
C GLY A 221 0.07 -9.49 35.50
N TYR A 222 0.45 -10.03 34.38
CA TYR A 222 0.25 -9.41 33.05
C TYR A 222 -1.03 -9.87 32.39
N SER A 223 -1.58 -9.03 31.52
CA SER A 223 -2.81 -9.36 30.78
C SER A 223 -2.83 -8.69 29.40
N ALA A 224 -3.38 -9.39 28.43
CA ALA A 224 -3.67 -8.85 27.10
C ALA A 224 -5.16 -8.96 26.82
N SER A 225 -5.72 -7.95 26.16
CA SER A 225 -7.08 -8.00 25.62
C SER A 225 -7.09 -7.43 24.22
N THR A 226 -8.04 -7.91 23.40
CA THR A 226 -8.26 -7.40 22.05
C THR A 226 -9.59 -6.63 22.04
N VAL A 227 -9.58 -5.46 21.44
CA VAL A 227 -10.72 -4.57 21.26
C VAL A 227 -10.89 -4.35 19.76
N GLU A 228 -11.85 -5.05 19.17
CA GLU A 228 -12.19 -4.88 17.77
C GLU A 228 -13.21 -3.77 17.60
N LEU A 229 -12.95 -2.81 16.74
CA LEU A 229 -13.75 -1.60 16.53
C LEU A 229 -14.00 -1.35 15.05
N ASP A 230 -15.23 -1.06 14.71
CA ASP A 230 -15.53 -0.45 13.43
C ASP A 230 -15.09 1.02 13.47
N MET A 231 -14.27 1.42 12.52
CA MET A 231 -13.74 2.80 12.46
C MET A 231 -14.80 3.86 12.19
N ALA A 232 -15.98 3.46 11.74
CA ALA A 232 -17.12 4.37 11.58
C ALA A 232 -17.87 4.61 12.90
N ASP A 233 -17.70 3.75 13.93
CA ASP A 233 -18.37 3.85 15.22
C ASP A 233 -17.49 4.59 16.25
N SER A 234 -17.56 5.91 16.23
CA SER A 234 -16.83 6.76 17.18
C SER A 234 -17.33 6.61 18.63
N ALA A 235 -18.61 6.23 18.84
CA ALA A 235 -19.17 6.01 20.15
C ALA A 235 -18.59 4.75 20.80
N ALA A 236 -18.51 3.65 20.06
CA ALA A 236 -17.86 2.42 20.53
C ALA A 236 -16.39 2.64 20.89
N LEU A 237 -15.66 3.43 20.09
CA LEU A 237 -14.29 3.79 20.43
C LEU A 237 -14.20 4.57 21.74
N ALA A 238 -15.04 5.60 21.93
CA ALA A 238 -15.05 6.41 23.15
C ALA A 238 -15.37 5.56 24.38
N ASP A 239 -16.32 4.62 24.29
CA ASP A 239 -16.67 3.72 25.38
C ASP A 239 -15.55 2.73 25.70
N ALA A 240 -14.88 2.18 24.68
CA ALA A 240 -13.72 1.31 24.86
C ALA A 240 -12.58 2.06 25.58
N LEU A 241 -12.30 3.31 25.18
CA LEU A 241 -11.29 4.15 25.83
C LEU A 241 -11.64 4.43 27.29
N ARG A 242 -12.88 4.85 27.59
CA ARG A 242 -13.33 5.07 28.97
C ARG A 242 -13.20 3.81 29.85
N LYS A 243 -13.53 2.63 29.28
CA LYS A 243 -13.36 1.35 29.98
C LYS A 243 -11.90 1.04 30.26
N THR A 244 -11.03 1.29 29.29
CA THR A 244 -9.59 1.03 29.42
C THR A 244 -8.94 1.95 30.46
N LEU A 245 -9.31 3.23 30.50
CA LEU A 245 -8.83 4.22 31.47
C LEU A 245 -9.23 3.91 32.91
N LYS A 246 -10.31 3.13 33.15
CA LYS A 246 -10.73 2.70 34.50
C LYS A 246 -9.91 1.53 35.04
N SER A 247 -8.96 1.00 34.31
CA SER A 247 -8.11 -0.09 34.76
C SER A 247 -7.31 0.30 36.00
N LYS A 248 -7.25 -0.60 36.99
CA LYS A 248 -6.39 -0.44 38.18
C LYS A 248 -4.92 -0.81 37.91
N LYS A 249 -4.66 -1.48 36.79
CA LYS A 249 -3.31 -1.84 36.37
C LYS A 249 -2.72 -0.73 35.51
N ARG A 250 -1.41 -0.56 35.55
CA ARG A 250 -0.72 0.26 34.58
C ARG A 250 -0.95 -0.29 33.18
N SER A 251 -1.75 0.42 32.40
CA SER A 251 -2.26 -0.06 31.12
C SER A 251 -1.64 0.68 29.95
N ALA A 252 -1.53 0.00 28.81
CA ALA A 252 -1.18 0.59 27.54
C ALA A 252 -2.17 0.18 26.44
N ILE A 253 -2.46 1.09 25.52
CA ILE A 253 -3.12 0.78 24.26
C ILE A 253 -2.04 0.51 23.21
N PHE A 254 -2.21 -0.61 22.51
CA PHE A 254 -1.42 -0.95 21.34
C PHE A 254 -2.33 -0.90 20.11
N ALA A 255 -2.21 0.16 19.32
CA ALA A 255 -3.02 0.38 18.13
C ALA A 255 -2.51 -0.48 16.96
N GLY A 256 -3.41 -1.21 16.32
CA GLY A 256 -3.10 -2.22 15.31
C GLY A 256 -2.63 -1.67 13.96
N ASN A 257 -2.84 -0.37 13.68
CA ASN A 257 -2.33 0.34 12.50
C ASN A 257 -2.36 1.86 12.73
N GLY A 258 -1.80 2.65 11.81
CA GLY A 258 -1.69 4.09 11.92
C GLY A 258 -3.04 4.82 11.94
N ARG A 259 -4.07 4.30 11.28
CA ARG A 259 -5.43 4.85 11.30
C ARG A 259 -6.07 4.66 12.68
N MET A 260 -5.97 3.45 13.24
CA MET A 260 -6.42 3.18 14.60
C MET A 260 -5.67 4.05 15.61
N LEU A 261 -4.35 4.22 15.44
CA LEU A 261 -3.52 5.05 16.30
C LEU A 261 -4.02 6.51 16.34
N LEU A 262 -4.34 7.08 15.17
CA LEU A 262 -4.86 8.44 15.08
C LEU A 262 -6.19 8.59 15.83
N ASN A 263 -7.14 7.66 15.61
CA ASN A 263 -8.44 7.73 16.25
C ASN A 263 -8.35 7.53 17.77
N VAL A 264 -7.50 6.62 18.23
CA VAL A 264 -7.21 6.43 19.66
C VAL A 264 -6.61 7.71 20.25
N ALA A 265 -5.61 8.32 19.60
CA ALA A 265 -4.99 9.56 20.09
C ALA A 265 -6.00 10.72 20.19
N LEU A 266 -6.84 10.91 19.15
CA LEU A 266 -7.91 11.91 19.15
C LEU A 266 -8.95 11.63 20.26
N GLY A 267 -9.35 10.37 20.41
CA GLY A 267 -10.30 9.97 21.46
C GLY A 267 -9.75 10.18 22.88
N LEU A 268 -8.48 9.86 23.11
CA LEU A 268 -7.81 10.13 24.39
C LEU A 268 -7.75 11.64 24.66
N GLN A 269 -7.41 12.45 23.66
CA GLN A 269 -7.37 13.90 23.77
C GLN A 269 -8.75 14.48 24.14
N GLN A 270 -9.82 14.00 23.49
CA GLN A 270 -11.20 14.42 23.81
C GLN A 270 -11.62 14.04 25.24
N LEU A 271 -11.10 12.94 25.77
CA LEU A 271 -11.33 12.51 27.15
C LEU A 271 -10.42 13.20 28.17
N GLY A 272 -9.49 14.07 27.72
CA GLY A 272 -8.52 14.73 28.58
C GLY A 272 -7.44 13.81 29.15
N ALA A 273 -7.31 12.59 28.60
CA ALA A 273 -6.33 11.60 29.05
C ALA A 273 -4.95 11.90 28.46
N ARG A 274 -3.91 11.73 29.27
CA ARG A 274 -2.52 12.00 28.90
C ARG A 274 -1.72 10.70 28.82
N TRP A 275 -0.78 10.69 27.92
CA TRP A 275 0.21 9.62 27.81
C TRP A 275 1.61 10.15 28.13
N PRO A 276 2.45 9.43 28.91
CA PRO A 276 2.21 8.08 29.46
C PRO A 276 1.50 8.07 30.83
N GLU A 277 1.07 9.22 31.38
CA GLU A 277 0.62 9.40 32.76
C GLU A 277 -0.63 8.59 33.09
N ASP A 278 -1.69 8.75 32.29
CA ASP A 278 -2.98 8.07 32.51
C ASP A 278 -3.01 6.72 31.78
N ILE A 279 -2.35 6.63 30.61
CA ILE A 279 -2.27 5.40 29.79
C ILE A 279 -1.08 5.43 28.86
N GLY A 280 -0.39 4.29 28.67
CA GLY A 280 0.60 4.15 27.62
C GLY A 280 -0.04 4.09 26.23
N LEU A 281 0.64 4.64 25.23
CA LEU A 281 0.18 4.58 23.83
C LEU A 281 1.31 4.15 22.90
N LEU A 282 1.08 3.07 22.15
CA LEU A 282 1.98 2.54 21.13
C LEU A 282 1.15 2.14 19.90
N GLY A 283 1.68 2.32 18.70
CA GLY A 283 0.98 1.91 17.49
C GLY A 283 1.86 1.23 16.47
N PHE A 284 1.24 0.50 15.57
CA PHE A 284 1.85 0.21 14.27
C PHE A 284 1.83 1.46 13.41
N ASP A 285 2.79 1.54 12.52
CA ASP A 285 3.18 2.69 11.73
C ASP A 285 3.85 3.79 12.57
N ASP A 286 4.57 4.64 11.91
CA ASP A 286 5.24 5.80 12.52
C ASP A 286 4.90 7.04 11.67
N PRO A 287 3.62 7.48 11.68
CA PRO A 287 3.22 8.63 10.89
C PRO A 287 3.88 9.92 11.42
N ASN A 288 4.18 10.86 10.53
CA ASN A 288 4.91 12.10 10.88
C ASN A 288 4.29 12.88 12.06
N TRP A 289 2.95 12.86 12.19
CA TRP A 289 2.26 13.54 13.29
C TRP A 289 2.50 12.87 14.66
N ALA A 290 2.86 11.57 14.69
CA ALA A 290 3.09 10.85 15.95
C ALA A 290 4.25 11.45 16.75
N ALA A 291 5.25 12.01 16.09
CA ALA A 291 6.36 12.71 16.74
C ALA A 291 5.95 14.04 17.39
N LEU A 292 4.85 14.66 16.92
CA LEU A 292 4.38 15.97 17.36
C LEU A 292 3.28 15.87 18.42
N ALA A 293 2.68 14.70 18.64
CA ALA A 293 1.56 14.49 19.54
C ALA A 293 2.02 14.33 20.99
N GLY A 294 1.79 15.33 21.83
CA GLY A 294 2.17 15.32 23.25
C GLY A 294 3.68 15.10 23.46
N SER A 295 4.05 14.06 24.19
CA SER A 295 5.47 13.65 24.38
C SER A 295 6.04 12.84 23.23
N GLY A 296 5.35 12.78 22.11
CA GLY A 296 5.60 11.88 20.98
C GLY A 296 5.06 10.47 21.24
N ILE A 297 4.54 9.81 20.20
CA ILE A 297 3.97 8.47 20.30
C ILE A 297 4.98 7.43 19.82
N THR A 298 5.21 6.42 20.65
CA THR A 298 6.04 5.25 20.34
C THR A 298 5.35 4.42 19.27
N GLY A 299 6.09 3.94 18.27
CA GLY A 299 5.51 3.18 17.18
C GLY A 299 6.44 2.15 16.57
N ILE A 300 5.86 1.21 15.85
CA ILE A 300 6.59 0.29 14.99
C ILE A 300 6.64 0.91 13.59
N ARG A 301 7.82 1.32 13.15
CA ARG A 301 8.06 1.77 11.78
C ARG A 301 8.17 0.56 10.87
N GLN A 302 7.41 0.57 9.79
CA GLN A 302 7.49 -0.43 8.73
C GLN A 302 8.34 0.10 7.57
N PRO A 303 9.18 -0.72 6.92
CA PRO A 303 9.94 -0.32 5.73
C PRO A 303 9.04 -0.35 4.50
N THR A 304 7.99 0.47 4.51
CA THR A 304 6.88 0.47 3.53
C THR A 304 7.34 0.74 2.10
N PHE A 305 8.30 1.66 1.94
CA PHE A 305 8.89 1.94 0.63
C PHE A 305 9.64 0.73 0.07
N ASP A 306 10.43 0.05 0.90
CA ASP A 306 11.20 -1.14 0.49
C ASP A 306 10.28 -2.32 0.19
N ILE A 307 9.17 -2.47 0.94
CA ILE A 307 8.12 -3.45 0.65
C ILE A 307 7.55 -3.23 -0.75
N GLY A 308 7.19 -1.99 -1.08
CA GLY A 308 6.66 -1.64 -2.40
C GLY A 308 7.66 -1.88 -3.52
N HIS A 309 8.91 -1.46 -3.32
CA HIS A 309 9.99 -1.65 -4.29
C HIS A 309 10.26 -3.13 -4.56
N ALA A 310 10.40 -3.95 -3.50
CA ALA A 310 10.63 -5.39 -3.62
C ALA A 310 9.45 -6.12 -4.27
N ALA A 311 8.21 -5.68 -4.01
CA ALA A 311 7.02 -6.26 -4.65
C ALA A 311 7.06 -6.07 -6.17
N LEU A 312 7.44 -4.88 -6.65
CA LEU A 312 7.60 -4.66 -8.09
C LEU A 312 8.78 -5.44 -8.67
N ASP A 313 9.91 -5.50 -7.98
CA ASP A 313 11.06 -6.27 -8.46
C ASP A 313 10.72 -7.76 -8.64
N PHE A 314 9.95 -8.35 -7.72
CA PHE A 314 9.45 -9.71 -7.87
C PHE A 314 8.49 -9.83 -9.05
N LEU A 315 7.57 -8.88 -9.19
CA LEU A 315 6.60 -8.87 -10.27
C LEU A 315 7.26 -8.81 -11.64
N VAL A 316 8.25 -7.93 -11.82
CA VAL A 316 8.96 -7.78 -13.10
C VAL A 316 9.74 -9.03 -13.46
N GLN A 317 10.35 -9.69 -12.49
CA GLN A 317 11.01 -11.00 -12.75
C GLN A 317 10.01 -12.03 -13.30
N ARG A 318 8.77 -12.05 -12.79
CA ARG A 318 7.70 -12.92 -13.32
C ARG A 318 7.27 -12.50 -14.73
N ILE A 319 7.13 -11.20 -14.98
CA ILE A 319 6.80 -10.63 -16.29
C ILE A 319 7.88 -10.98 -17.33
N ASP A 320 9.14 -11.00 -16.93
CA ASP A 320 10.28 -11.36 -17.79
C ASP A 320 10.48 -12.87 -17.91
N GLY A 321 9.56 -13.67 -17.35
CA GLY A 321 9.51 -15.14 -17.55
C GLY A 321 10.37 -15.94 -16.58
N ILE A 322 10.86 -15.35 -15.49
CA ILE A 322 11.61 -16.10 -14.48
C ILE A 322 10.65 -17.02 -13.73
N VAL A 323 10.82 -18.31 -13.93
CA VAL A 323 10.06 -19.37 -13.24
C VAL A 323 10.83 -19.81 -12.00
N SER A 324 10.23 -19.60 -10.83
CA SER A 324 10.75 -20.04 -9.53
C SER A 324 9.59 -20.36 -8.60
N PRO A 325 9.78 -21.16 -7.55
CA PRO A 325 8.77 -21.30 -6.50
C PRO A 325 8.29 -19.95 -5.97
N ALA A 326 7.07 -19.91 -5.44
CA ALA A 326 6.54 -18.72 -4.79
C ALA A 326 7.47 -18.28 -3.64
N ARG A 327 7.79 -16.99 -3.60
CA ARG A 327 8.71 -16.42 -2.62
C ARG A 327 7.92 -15.64 -1.57
N MET A 328 8.44 -15.64 -0.35
CA MET A 328 7.93 -14.80 0.71
C MET A 328 9.08 -13.97 1.27
N GLN A 329 9.01 -12.66 1.14
CA GLN A 329 9.96 -11.73 1.74
C GLN A 329 9.27 -10.96 2.88
N ALA A 330 9.72 -11.22 4.11
CA ALA A 330 9.28 -10.52 5.30
C ALA A 330 10.38 -9.56 5.78
N PHE A 331 10.04 -8.28 5.90
CA PHE A 331 10.93 -7.25 6.42
C PHE A 331 10.75 -7.09 7.93
N PRO A 332 11.80 -6.80 8.71
CA PRO A 332 11.67 -6.51 10.13
C PRO A 332 11.01 -5.14 10.35
N GLY A 333 10.26 -4.99 11.44
CA GLY A 333 9.81 -3.70 11.95
C GLY A 333 10.86 -3.07 12.85
N GLU A 334 10.91 -1.73 12.89
CA GLU A 334 11.76 -0.94 13.76
C GLU A 334 10.94 -0.29 14.88
N LEU A 335 11.34 -0.45 16.13
CA LEU A 335 10.70 0.21 17.26
C LEU A 335 11.26 1.63 17.43
N ILE A 336 10.39 2.63 17.28
CA ILE A 336 10.71 4.04 17.49
C ILE A 336 10.18 4.45 18.87
N VAL A 337 11.06 4.50 19.87
CA VAL A 337 10.68 4.83 21.23
C VAL A 337 10.53 6.34 21.41
N ARG A 338 9.39 6.76 21.97
CA ARG A 338 9.09 8.16 22.36
C ARG A 338 8.44 8.22 23.73
N GLY A 339 8.03 9.40 24.16
CA GLY A 339 7.53 9.64 25.51
C GLY A 339 6.24 8.92 25.88
N SER A 340 5.41 8.51 24.91
CA SER A 340 4.08 7.90 25.18
C SER A 340 4.13 6.55 25.89
N THR A 341 5.29 5.92 25.97
CA THR A 341 5.51 4.68 26.70
C THR A 341 6.58 4.81 27.79
N GLY A 342 6.99 6.04 28.13
CA GLY A 342 8.00 6.30 29.14
C GLY A 342 7.63 5.75 30.52
N ALA A 343 8.63 5.45 31.34
CA ALA A 343 8.42 5.18 32.76
C ALA A 343 7.86 6.44 33.43
N LEU A 344 6.86 6.28 34.31
CA LEU A 344 6.42 7.41 35.15
C LEU A 344 7.63 7.88 35.96
N LYS A 345 8.00 9.16 35.81
CA LYS A 345 8.98 9.75 36.72
C LYS A 345 8.35 9.67 38.12
N ASN A 346 8.96 8.94 39.02
CA ASN A 346 8.61 9.05 40.44
C ASN A 346 8.77 10.52 40.79
N VAL A 347 7.66 11.21 41.03
CA VAL A 347 7.66 12.50 41.71
C VAL A 347 8.08 12.17 43.12
N THR A 348 9.37 12.08 43.36
CA THR A 348 9.94 12.16 44.69
C THR A 348 9.67 13.59 45.14
N GLU A 349 8.81 13.72 46.12
CA GLU A 349 8.52 14.93 46.88
C GLU A 349 9.80 15.71 47.19
N THR A 350 9.86 16.93 46.71
CA THR A 350 10.73 17.96 47.29
C THR A 350 9.93 18.82 48.21
#